data_708621e6200d744f4fe70efc9a09990b
#
_entry.id   708621e6200d744f4fe70efc9a09990b
#
_cell.length_a   1.000
_cell.length_b   1.000
_cell.length_c   1.000
_cell.angle_alpha   90.00
_cell.angle_beta   90.00
_cell.angle_gamma   90.00
#
_symmetry.space_group_name_H-M   'P 1'
#
loop_
_entity.id
_entity.type
_entity.pdbx_description
1 polymer ?
#
loop_
_entity_poly.entity_id
_entity_poly.type
_entity_poly.pdbx_seq_one_letter_code
_entity_poly.pdbx_strand_id
1 'polypeptide(L)'
;MYRLMQPSDWAEVLALWQAQRGDTEEFVRGAVERFAGVQNVYVAEENDHIEAVALAVPVTLQGRPGSYLFGLCGQGSLLLAGLVDTLCAQQKLRGAGFVVAVPTSPEQSTLLQDKGFQKAFALRCLPREVERNLWSQAEFDSVTAKKLCELRAKYWPDTVQLPPEQMGEVLRDLYSRGATIVSSEQGYGIYFRREDTLYFVEMMAEN
;
A
#
# COMPACT_ATOMS: atom_id res chain seq x y z
N MET A 1 -22.51 13.13 -0.40
CA MET A 1 -22.37 12.67 -1.82
C MET A 1 -21.06 11.92 -1.99
N TYR A 2 -20.97 10.89 -2.90
CA TYR A 2 -19.73 10.18 -3.16
C TYR A 2 -19.27 10.49 -4.59
N ARG A 3 -18.03 10.93 -4.76
CA ARG A 3 -17.48 11.36 -6.05
C ARG A 3 -15.96 11.23 -6.12
N LEU A 4 -15.40 11.43 -7.29
CA LEU A 4 -13.95 11.63 -7.44
C LEU A 4 -13.54 12.96 -6.82
N MET A 5 -12.34 12.96 -6.25
CA MET A 5 -11.70 14.16 -5.72
C MET A 5 -11.50 15.22 -6.82
N GLN A 6 -11.74 16.47 -6.49
CA GLN A 6 -11.45 17.63 -7.32
C GLN A 6 -10.25 18.41 -6.76
N PRO A 7 -9.56 19.22 -7.56
CA PRO A 7 -8.42 19.99 -7.06
C PRO A 7 -8.79 20.94 -5.88
N SER A 8 -10.03 21.41 -5.82
CA SER A 8 -10.55 22.24 -4.71
C SER A 8 -10.61 21.52 -3.37
N ASP A 9 -10.69 20.17 -3.38
CA ASP A 9 -10.86 19.38 -2.16
C ASP A 9 -9.53 19.15 -1.43
N TRP A 10 -8.41 19.54 -2.05
CA TRP A 10 -7.06 19.20 -1.55
C TRP A 10 -6.86 19.59 -0.08
N ALA A 11 -7.24 20.81 0.29
CA ALA A 11 -7.00 21.31 1.64
C ALA A 11 -7.76 20.48 2.70
N GLU A 12 -9.02 20.12 2.42
CA GLU A 12 -9.85 19.33 3.32
C GLU A 12 -9.38 17.87 3.38
N VAL A 13 -9.04 17.28 2.24
CA VAL A 13 -8.46 15.91 2.18
C VAL A 13 -7.17 15.83 2.97
N LEU A 14 -6.27 16.81 2.81
CA LEU A 14 -5.01 16.86 3.57
C LEU A 14 -5.27 16.97 5.07
N ALA A 15 -6.15 17.90 5.48
CA ALA A 15 -6.50 18.10 6.89
C ALA A 15 -7.11 16.85 7.53
N LEU A 16 -8.04 16.20 6.83
CA LEU A 16 -8.68 14.96 7.26
C LEU A 16 -7.65 13.81 7.43
N TRP A 17 -6.78 13.65 6.43
CA TRP A 17 -5.75 12.62 6.46
C TRP A 17 -4.76 12.83 7.61
N GLN A 18 -4.27 14.07 7.77
CA GLN A 18 -3.33 14.41 8.84
C GLN A 18 -3.93 14.22 10.23
N ALA A 19 -5.20 14.61 10.42
CA ALA A 19 -5.89 14.43 11.67
C ALA A 19 -6.01 12.95 12.10
N GLN A 20 -6.14 12.03 11.15
CA GLN A 20 -6.34 10.62 11.46
C GLN A 20 -5.07 9.77 11.42
N ARG A 21 -4.10 10.11 10.58
CA ARG A 21 -2.92 9.30 10.33
C ARG A 21 -1.61 9.97 10.72
N GLY A 22 -1.60 11.30 10.85
CA GLY A 22 -0.40 12.06 11.20
C GLY A 22 0.67 12.11 10.11
N ASP A 23 0.35 11.67 8.89
CA ASP A 23 1.30 11.66 7.78
C ASP A 23 1.64 13.10 7.33
N THR A 24 2.83 13.31 6.79
CA THR A 24 3.26 14.61 6.26
C THR A 24 2.51 14.98 4.98
N GLU A 25 2.41 16.28 4.67
CA GLU A 25 1.82 16.74 3.41
C GLU A 25 2.52 16.11 2.19
N GLU A 26 3.84 16.00 2.23
CA GLU A 26 4.61 15.39 1.12
C GLU A 26 4.21 13.92 0.90
N PHE A 27 4.00 13.15 1.98
CA PHE A 27 3.52 11.77 1.89
C PHE A 27 2.11 11.72 1.30
N VAL A 28 1.18 12.53 1.80
CA VAL A 28 -0.21 12.56 1.31
C VAL A 28 -0.26 12.96 -0.17
N ARG A 29 0.53 13.96 -0.56
CA ARG A 29 0.66 14.39 -1.96
C ARG A 29 1.19 13.25 -2.83
N GLY A 30 2.23 12.56 -2.39
CA GLY A 30 2.77 11.37 -3.07
C GLY A 30 1.73 10.25 -3.21
N ALA A 31 0.96 9.99 -2.16
CA ALA A 31 -0.09 8.98 -2.16
C ALA A 31 -1.21 9.32 -3.16
N VAL A 32 -1.66 10.58 -3.20
CA VAL A 32 -2.74 11.06 -4.06
C VAL A 32 -2.29 11.18 -5.52
N GLU A 33 -1.18 11.86 -5.78
CA GLU A 33 -0.79 12.23 -7.14
C GLU A 33 -0.05 11.11 -7.87
N ARG A 34 0.84 10.39 -7.17
CA ARG A 34 1.78 9.45 -7.80
C ARG A 34 1.47 7.99 -7.49
N PHE A 35 1.06 7.67 -6.24
CA PHE A 35 0.79 6.28 -5.87
C PHE A 35 -0.58 5.82 -6.39
N ALA A 36 -1.65 6.56 -6.14
CA ALA A 36 -2.98 6.25 -6.68
C ALA A 36 -3.24 6.88 -8.05
N GLY A 37 -2.79 8.13 -8.23
CA GLY A 37 -3.22 9.02 -9.29
C GLY A 37 -4.54 9.70 -8.94
N VAL A 38 -4.64 11.00 -9.20
CA VAL A 38 -5.80 11.84 -8.80
C VAL A 38 -7.14 11.31 -9.30
N GLN A 39 -7.16 10.64 -10.45
CA GLN A 39 -8.36 10.01 -11.04
C GLN A 39 -8.84 8.76 -10.28
N ASN A 40 -8.11 8.31 -9.28
CA ASN A 40 -8.42 7.15 -8.45
C ASN A 40 -8.63 7.52 -6.98
N VAL A 41 -8.84 8.79 -6.69
CA VAL A 41 -9.12 9.30 -5.34
C VAL A 41 -10.62 9.58 -5.23
N TYR A 42 -11.25 8.96 -4.26
CA TYR A 42 -12.67 9.05 -3.97
C TYR A 42 -12.88 9.79 -2.66
N VAL A 43 -13.88 10.65 -2.63
CA VAL A 43 -14.26 11.41 -1.44
C VAL A 43 -15.75 11.24 -1.14
N ALA A 44 -16.07 11.33 0.13
CA ALA A 44 -17.44 11.49 0.60
C ALA A 44 -17.62 12.91 1.10
N GLU A 45 -18.60 13.59 0.54
CA GLU A 45 -18.96 14.98 0.85
C GLU A 45 -20.30 15.02 1.58
N GLU A 46 -20.38 15.75 2.68
CA GLU A 46 -21.57 16.02 3.44
C GLU A 46 -21.57 17.49 3.87
N ASN A 47 -22.68 18.21 3.64
CA ASN A 47 -22.83 19.64 3.96
C ASN A 47 -21.70 20.52 3.38
N ASP A 48 -21.30 20.25 2.13
CA ASP A 48 -20.23 20.93 1.39
C ASP A 48 -18.81 20.75 2.03
N HIS A 49 -18.62 19.72 2.88
CA HIS A 49 -17.33 19.36 3.46
C HIS A 49 -16.92 17.94 3.13
N ILE A 50 -15.63 17.72 3.00
CA ILE A 50 -15.06 16.38 2.77
C ILE A 50 -14.93 15.65 4.11
N GLU A 51 -15.77 14.64 4.30
CA GLU A 51 -15.84 13.85 5.53
C GLU A 51 -15.13 12.50 5.44
N ALA A 52 -14.84 12.02 4.22
CA ALA A 52 -14.05 10.81 4.03
C ALA A 52 -13.29 10.80 2.70
N VAL A 53 -12.19 10.10 2.66
CA VAL A 53 -11.34 9.88 1.48
C VAL A 53 -10.88 8.43 1.40
N ALA A 54 -10.76 7.91 0.19
CA ALA A 54 -10.18 6.60 -0.10
C ALA A 54 -9.51 6.60 -1.47
N LEU A 55 -8.39 5.89 -1.58
CA LEU A 55 -7.60 5.78 -2.79
C LEU A 55 -7.71 4.36 -3.36
N ALA A 56 -7.86 4.25 -4.68
CA ALA A 56 -7.83 2.98 -5.41
C ALA A 56 -6.51 2.86 -6.19
N VAL A 57 -5.49 2.26 -5.59
CA VAL A 57 -4.19 2.08 -6.22
C VAL A 57 -4.23 0.90 -7.18
N PRO A 58 -3.82 1.05 -8.45
CA PRO A 58 -3.78 -0.05 -9.41
C PRO A 58 -2.81 -1.16 -8.96
N VAL A 59 -3.28 -2.40 -9.00
CA VAL A 59 -2.47 -3.58 -8.66
C VAL A 59 -2.83 -4.75 -9.58
N THR A 60 -2.01 -5.80 -9.56
CA THR A 60 -2.33 -7.05 -10.22
C THR A 60 -2.16 -8.24 -9.28
N LEU A 61 -2.88 -9.32 -9.54
CA LEU A 61 -2.70 -10.62 -8.88
C LEU A 61 -2.78 -11.70 -9.96
N GLN A 62 -1.69 -12.43 -10.17
CA GLN A 62 -1.58 -13.46 -11.22
C GLN A 62 -2.01 -12.92 -12.60
N GLY A 63 -1.58 -11.70 -12.94
CA GLY A 63 -1.93 -11.01 -14.19
C GLY A 63 -3.35 -10.44 -14.28
N ARG A 64 -4.20 -10.65 -13.29
CA ARG A 64 -5.55 -10.05 -13.22
C ARG A 64 -5.46 -8.63 -12.66
N PRO A 65 -6.05 -7.63 -13.32
CA PRO A 65 -6.10 -6.27 -12.79
C PRO A 65 -7.01 -6.19 -11.56
N GLY A 66 -6.60 -5.38 -10.60
CA GLY A 66 -7.34 -5.10 -9.38
C GLY A 66 -6.98 -3.75 -8.80
N SER A 67 -7.50 -3.45 -7.63
CA SER A 67 -7.21 -2.22 -6.90
C SER A 67 -6.88 -2.49 -5.45
N TYR A 68 -5.91 -1.75 -4.94
CA TYR A 68 -5.61 -1.71 -3.52
C TYR A 68 -6.29 -0.48 -2.90
N LEU A 69 -7.27 -0.73 -2.03
CA LEU A 69 -7.92 0.31 -1.22
C LEU A 69 -6.92 0.81 -0.18
N PHE A 70 -6.42 2.01 -0.39
CA PHE A 70 -5.41 2.66 0.44
C PHE A 70 -5.94 3.97 1.02
N GLY A 71 -5.40 4.39 2.16
CA GLY A 71 -5.68 5.71 2.73
C GLY A 71 -7.16 5.93 3.07
N LEU A 72 -7.89 4.88 3.48
CA LEU A 72 -9.28 5.03 3.95
C LEU A 72 -9.27 5.84 5.25
N CYS A 73 -9.68 7.09 5.15
CA CYS A 73 -9.80 8.04 6.24
C CYS A 73 -11.20 8.67 6.23
N GLY A 74 -11.73 8.98 7.40
CA GLY A 74 -13.04 9.63 7.52
C GLY A 74 -13.68 9.40 8.88
N GLN A 75 -14.78 10.09 9.12
CA GLN A 75 -15.62 9.93 10.30
C GLN A 75 -16.96 9.31 9.92
N GLY A 76 -17.52 8.52 10.84
CA GLY A 76 -18.83 7.91 10.63
C GLY A 76 -18.77 6.62 9.78
N SER A 77 -19.18 5.51 10.39
CA SER A 77 -19.14 4.18 9.76
C SER A 77 -20.00 4.11 8.48
N LEU A 78 -21.12 4.79 8.44
CA LEU A 78 -22.01 4.79 7.26
C LEU A 78 -21.40 5.52 6.07
N LEU A 79 -20.73 6.65 6.29
CA LEU A 79 -20.03 7.39 5.24
C LEU A 79 -18.87 6.60 4.65
N LEU A 80 -18.05 6.01 5.52
CA LEU A 80 -16.95 5.13 5.09
C LEU A 80 -17.47 3.90 4.34
N ALA A 81 -18.56 3.29 4.82
CA ALA A 81 -19.19 2.15 4.18
C ALA A 81 -19.67 2.49 2.77
N GLY A 82 -20.36 3.61 2.58
CA GLY A 82 -20.82 4.07 1.28
C GLY A 82 -19.67 4.47 0.34
N LEU A 83 -18.57 5.02 0.89
CA LEU A 83 -17.38 5.34 0.11
C LEU A 83 -16.69 4.06 -0.41
N VAL A 84 -16.57 3.02 0.42
CA VAL A 84 -16.04 1.71 0.03
C VAL A 84 -16.91 1.07 -1.05
N ASP A 85 -18.25 1.07 -0.88
CA ASP A 85 -19.17 0.55 -1.89
C ASP A 85 -19.02 1.27 -3.23
N THR A 86 -18.96 2.61 -3.19
CA THR A 86 -18.79 3.43 -4.39
C THR A 86 -17.47 3.12 -5.09
N LEU A 87 -16.36 3.08 -4.32
CA LEU A 87 -15.04 2.75 -4.86
C LEU A 87 -15.07 1.36 -5.52
N CYS A 88 -15.56 0.34 -4.83
CA CYS A 88 -15.64 -1.03 -5.36
C CYS A 88 -16.48 -1.11 -6.64
N ALA A 89 -17.65 -0.45 -6.67
CA ALA A 89 -18.51 -0.39 -7.85
C ALA A 89 -17.79 0.28 -9.04
N GLN A 90 -17.14 1.41 -8.81
CA GLN A 90 -16.40 2.12 -9.85
C GLN A 90 -15.19 1.32 -10.36
N GLN A 91 -14.44 0.66 -9.47
CA GLN A 91 -13.32 -0.19 -9.88
C GLN A 91 -13.80 -1.39 -10.71
N LYS A 92 -14.92 -1.99 -10.34
CA LYS A 92 -15.54 -3.07 -11.13
C LYS A 92 -15.93 -2.59 -12.54
N LEU A 93 -16.52 -1.41 -12.67
CA LEU A 93 -16.86 -0.81 -13.98
C LEU A 93 -15.61 -0.53 -14.84
N ARG A 94 -14.46 -0.25 -14.20
CA ARG A 94 -13.16 -0.06 -14.86
C ARG A 94 -12.44 -1.37 -15.18
N GLY A 95 -13.05 -2.52 -14.89
CA GLY A 95 -12.50 -3.84 -15.21
C GLY A 95 -11.63 -4.46 -14.11
N ALA A 96 -11.60 -3.89 -12.90
CA ALA A 96 -10.91 -4.53 -11.78
C ALA A 96 -11.64 -5.83 -11.39
N GLY A 97 -10.89 -6.91 -11.35
CA GLY A 97 -11.39 -8.23 -10.96
C GLY A 97 -11.46 -8.44 -9.45
N PHE A 98 -10.78 -7.60 -8.66
CA PHE A 98 -10.77 -7.63 -7.20
C PHE A 98 -10.40 -6.27 -6.61
N VAL A 99 -10.75 -6.09 -5.33
CA VAL A 99 -10.23 -5.02 -4.49
C VAL A 99 -9.62 -5.68 -3.26
N VAL A 100 -8.39 -5.28 -2.92
CA VAL A 100 -7.71 -5.73 -1.70
C VAL A 100 -7.52 -4.54 -0.76
N ALA A 101 -7.56 -4.80 0.55
CA ALA A 101 -7.34 -3.77 1.57
C ALA A 101 -6.50 -4.33 2.73
N VAL A 102 -5.76 -3.44 3.39
CA VAL A 102 -5.08 -3.74 4.65
C VAL A 102 -5.72 -2.83 5.71
N PRO A 103 -6.60 -3.36 6.59
CA PRO A 103 -7.21 -2.57 7.63
C PRO A 103 -6.15 -2.08 8.63
N THR A 104 -6.26 -0.83 9.06
CA THR A 104 -5.32 -0.20 10.00
C THR A 104 -5.86 -0.18 11.44
N SER A 105 -7.12 -0.57 11.62
CA SER A 105 -7.74 -0.71 12.94
C SER A 105 -8.78 -1.84 12.97
N PRO A 106 -9.18 -2.32 14.15
CA PRO A 106 -10.26 -3.30 14.29
C PRO A 106 -11.58 -2.82 13.69
N GLU A 107 -11.91 -1.54 13.82
CA GLU A 107 -13.13 -0.92 13.29
C GLU A 107 -13.12 -0.97 11.76
N GLN A 108 -11.99 -0.63 11.12
CA GLN A 108 -11.85 -0.78 9.66
C GLN A 108 -11.95 -2.24 9.23
N SER A 109 -11.39 -3.18 10.02
CA SER A 109 -11.51 -4.61 9.74
C SER A 109 -12.97 -5.06 9.73
N THR A 110 -13.76 -4.63 10.74
CA THR A 110 -15.18 -4.92 10.84
C THR A 110 -15.95 -4.32 9.66
N LEU A 111 -15.74 -3.03 9.38
CA LEU A 111 -16.37 -2.32 8.26
C LEU A 111 -16.11 -3.04 6.93
N LEU A 112 -14.86 -3.44 6.65
CA LEU A 112 -14.51 -4.14 5.42
C LEU A 112 -15.18 -5.53 5.36
N GLN A 113 -15.24 -6.27 6.48
CA GLN A 113 -15.95 -7.56 6.54
C GLN A 113 -17.45 -7.39 6.26
N ASP A 114 -18.10 -6.38 6.82
CA ASP A 114 -19.51 -6.05 6.57
C ASP A 114 -19.76 -5.68 5.09
N LYS A 115 -18.73 -5.20 4.38
CA LYS A 115 -18.73 -4.94 2.94
C LYS A 115 -18.34 -6.14 2.08
N GLY A 116 -18.23 -7.32 2.67
CA GLY A 116 -17.96 -8.57 1.98
C GLY A 116 -16.48 -8.86 1.72
N PHE A 117 -15.56 -8.07 2.28
CA PHE A 117 -14.15 -8.41 2.23
C PHE A 117 -13.86 -9.64 3.09
N GLN A 118 -13.02 -10.52 2.57
CA GLN A 118 -12.59 -11.74 3.26
C GLN A 118 -11.09 -11.73 3.50
N LYS A 119 -10.63 -12.43 4.53
CA LYS A 119 -9.18 -12.61 4.79
C LYS A 119 -8.60 -13.47 3.66
N ALA A 120 -7.81 -12.83 2.78
CA ALA A 120 -7.18 -13.48 1.64
C ALA A 120 -5.70 -13.80 1.89
N PHE A 121 -5.02 -12.98 2.71
CA PHE A 121 -3.58 -13.10 2.96
C PHE A 121 -3.30 -13.05 4.45
N ALA A 122 -2.25 -13.76 4.86
CA ALA A 122 -1.71 -13.70 6.21
C ALA A 122 -0.19 -13.49 6.14
N LEU A 123 0.33 -12.61 7.00
CA LEU A 123 1.76 -12.43 7.20
C LEU A 123 2.19 -13.25 8.41
N ARG A 124 3.28 -14.01 8.25
CA ARG A 124 3.90 -14.74 9.33
C ARG A 124 5.15 -13.98 9.79
N CYS A 125 5.18 -13.59 11.04
CA CYS A 125 6.38 -13.01 11.65
C CYS A 125 7.17 -14.13 12.33
N LEU A 126 8.46 -14.27 11.97
CA LEU A 126 9.34 -15.29 12.52
C LEU A 126 10.57 -14.62 13.12
N PRO A 127 10.69 -14.58 14.47
CA PRO A 127 11.94 -14.17 15.10
C PRO A 127 13.01 -15.27 14.88
N ARG A 128 14.22 -14.86 14.54
CA ARG A 128 15.38 -15.72 14.37
C ARG A 128 16.60 -15.04 14.95
N GLU A 129 17.40 -15.78 15.68
CA GLU A 129 18.77 -15.40 15.98
C GLU A 129 19.64 -15.71 14.76
N VAL A 130 20.46 -14.73 14.39
CA VAL A 130 21.33 -14.82 13.20
C VAL A 130 22.75 -14.55 13.63
N GLU A 131 23.63 -15.51 13.38
CA GLU A 131 25.06 -15.33 13.56
C GLU A 131 25.67 -14.65 12.34
N ARG A 132 26.60 -13.74 12.58
CA ARG A 132 27.31 -13.06 11.50
C ARG A 132 28.19 -14.04 10.76
N ASN A 133 27.90 -14.30 9.50
CA ASN A 133 28.79 -15.04 8.61
C ASN A 133 29.90 -14.11 8.09
N LEU A 134 31.09 -14.19 8.69
CA LEU A 134 32.24 -13.38 8.33
C LEU A 134 32.86 -13.78 6.98
N TRP A 135 32.48 -14.93 6.45
CA TRP A 135 33.01 -15.48 5.20
C TRP A 135 32.07 -15.27 4.02
N SER A 136 30.95 -14.58 4.22
CA SER A 136 30.03 -14.26 3.13
C SER A 136 30.68 -13.24 2.20
N GLN A 137 30.84 -13.61 0.95
CA GLN A 137 31.29 -12.75 -0.15
C GLN A 137 30.10 -12.28 -1.01
N ALA A 138 28.89 -12.22 -0.43
CA ALA A 138 27.73 -11.77 -1.18
C ALA A 138 27.92 -10.29 -1.60
N GLU A 139 27.93 -10.05 -2.89
CA GLU A 139 27.79 -8.72 -3.46
C GLU A 139 26.32 -8.37 -3.54
N PHE A 140 25.99 -7.15 -3.10
CA PHE A 140 24.60 -6.66 -3.11
C PHE A 140 24.48 -5.52 -4.11
N ASP A 141 23.59 -5.70 -5.07
CA ASP A 141 23.24 -4.67 -6.03
C ASP A 141 22.20 -3.69 -5.44
N SER A 142 22.25 -2.45 -5.88
CA SER A 142 21.17 -1.50 -5.64
C SER A 142 19.91 -1.94 -6.41
N VAL A 143 18.75 -1.80 -5.78
CA VAL A 143 17.48 -2.28 -6.35
C VAL A 143 16.68 -1.13 -6.91
N THR A 144 16.38 -1.19 -8.21
CA THR A 144 15.43 -0.26 -8.85
C THR A 144 13.99 -0.78 -8.68
N ALA A 145 13.00 0.11 -8.84
CA ALA A 145 11.58 -0.28 -8.78
C ALA A 145 11.25 -1.40 -9.78
N LYS A 146 11.77 -1.32 -11.00
CA LYS A 146 11.57 -2.35 -12.03
C LYS A 146 12.18 -3.68 -11.59
N LYS A 147 13.43 -3.68 -11.11
CA LYS A 147 14.11 -4.89 -10.62
C LYS A 147 13.36 -5.52 -9.45
N LEU A 148 12.88 -4.71 -8.51
CA LEU A 148 12.09 -5.22 -7.38
C LEU A 148 10.78 -5.86 -7.85
N CYS A 149 10.06 -5.24 -8.79
CA CYS A 149 8.86 -5.85 -9.38
C CYS A 149 9.16 -7.21 -10.04
N GLU A 150 10.27 -7.31 -10.80
CA GLU A 150 10.70 -8.56 -11.43
C GLU A 150 11.02 -9.65 -10.38
N LEU A 151 11.74 -9.29 -9.32
CA LEU A 151 12.07 -10.20 -8.22
C LEU A 151 10.82 -10.66 -7.48
N ARG A 152 9.89 -9.74 -7.18
CA ARG A 152 8.62 -10.09 -6.55
C ARG A 152 7.77 -11.01 -7.41
N ALA A 153 7.68 -10.74 -8.71
CA ALA A 153 6.97 -11.61 -9.64
C ALA A 153 7.61 -13.00 -9.74
N LYS A 154 8.94 -13.09 -9.66
CA LYS A 154 9.68 -14.35 -9.65
C LYS A 154 9.42 -15.17 -8.38
N TYR A 155 9.57 -14.54 -7.21
CA TYR A 155 9.57 -15.25 -5.93
C TYR A 155 8.20 -15.31 -5.24
N TRP A 156 7.34 -14.33 -5.53
CA TRP A 156 6.01 -14.20 -4.93
C TRP A 156 4.91 -14.04 -5.98
N PRO A 157 4.78 -14.99 -6.94
CA PRO A 157 3.81 -14.85 -8.05
C PRO A 157 2.35 -14.81 -7.58
N ASP A 158 2.07 -15.40 -6.41
CA ASP A 158 0.73 -15.49 -5.82
C ASP A 158 0.42 -14.32 -4.86
N THR A 159 1.20 -13.25 -4.92
CA THR A 159 0.95 -12.04 -4.12
C THR A 159 0.51 -10.88 -4.99
N VAL A 160 -0.08 -9.87 -4.33
CA VAL A 160 -0.46 -8.62 -4.99
C VAL A 160 0.79 -7.89 -5.46
N GLN A 161 0.83 -7.55 -6.74
CA GLN A 161 1.93 -6.87 -7.39
C GLN A 161 1.57 -5.42 -7.70
N LEU A 162 2.50 -4.51 -7.41
CA LEU A 162 2.44 -3.11 -7.80
C LEU A 162 3.12 -2.92 -9.15
N PRO A 163 2.60 -2.07 -10.04
CA PRO A 163 3.33 -1.61 -11.22
C PRO A 163 4.62 -0.86 -10.82
N PRO A 164 5.64 -0.77 -11.70
CA PRO A 164 6.92 -0.13 -11.39
C PRO A 164 6.83 1.32 -10.93
N GLU A 165 5.87 2.09 -11.44
CA GLU A 165 5.64 3.48 -11.02
C GLU A 165 5.23 3.57 -9.56
N GLN A 166 4.22 2.77 -9.16
CA GLN A 166 3.76 2.69 -7.79
C GLN A 166 4.82 2.08 -6.85
N MET A 167 5.58 1.10 -7.34
CA MET A 167 6.72 0.56 -6.60
C MET A 167 7.80 1.61 -6.37
N GLY A 168 8.00 2.54 -7.30
CA GLY A 168 8.90 3.68 -7.13
C GLY A 168 8.53 4.56 -5.94
N GLU A 169 7.24 4.82 -5.72
CA GLU A 169 6.77 5.58 -4.56
C GLU A 169 6.98 4.80 -3.25
N VAL A 170 6.72 3.49 -3.26
CA VAL A 170 7.00 2.61 -2.10
C VAL A 170 8.49 2.63 -1.75
N LEU A 171 9.38 2.51 -2.74
CA LEU A 171 10.82 2.58 -2.51
C LEU A 171 11.25 3.92 -1.95
N ARG A 172 10.71 5.02 -2.47
CA ARG A 172 11.00 6.38 -1.97
C ARG A 172 10.61 6.51 -0.49
N ASP A 173 9.42 6.07 -0.12
CA ASP A 173 8.96 6.09 1.27
C ASP A 173 9.83 5.19 2.17
N LEU A 174 10.13 3.97 1.74
CA LEU A 174 10.99 3.05 2.49
C LEU A 174 12.39 3.63 2.73
N TYR A 175 13.02 4.20 1.69
CA TYR A 175 14.34 4.83 1.82
C TYR A 175 14.29 6.07 2.72
N SER A 176 13.25 6.90 2.62
CA SER A 176 13.10 8.08 3.48
C SER A 176 12.97 7.72 4.96
N ARG A 177 12.44 6.54 5.27
CA ARG A 177 12.32 5.97 6.62
C ARG A 177 13.56 5.19 7.06
N GLY A 178 14.60 5.13 6.23
CA GLY A 178 15.86 4.45 6.55
C GLY A 178 15.88 2.94 6.30
N ALA A 179 15.01 2.44 5.41
CA ALA A 179 15.09 1.06 4.97
C ALA A 179 16.35 0.80 4.15
N THR A 180 16.90 -0.39 4.30
CA THR A 180 17.92 -0.93 3.41
C THR A 180 17.27 -1.93 2.47
N ILE A 181 17.52 -1.81 1.17
CA ILE A 181 16.99 -2.69 0.14
C ILE A 181 18.16 -3.24 -0.66
N VAL A 182 18.27 -4.56 -0.69
CA VAL A 182 19.39 -5.27 -1.31
C VAL A 182 18.88 -6.40 -2.19
N SER A 183 19.61 -6.71 -3.24
CA SER A 183 19.41 -7.92 -4.04
C SER A 183 20.74 -8.58 -4.38
N SER A 184 20.67 -9.87 -4.66
CA SER A 184 21.74 -10.67 -5.20
C SER A 184 21.15 -11.58 -6.27
N GLU A 185 21.97 -12.43 -6.90
CA GLU A 185 21.48 -13.47 -7.80
C GLU A 185 20.56 -14.47 -7.11
N GLN A 186 20.75 -14.69 -5.80
CA GLN A 186 20.05 -15.68 -4.99
C GLN A 186 18.83 -15.15 -4.24
N GLY A 187 18.54 -13.85 -4.30
CA GLY A 187 17.38 -13.32 -3.60
C GLY A 187 17.42 -11.80 -3.40
N TYR A 188 16.51 -11.33 -2.56
CA TYR A 188 16.45 -9.92 -2.16
C TYR A 188 15.94 -9.77 -0.74
N GLY A 189 16.20 -8.61 -0.14
CA GLY A 189 15.71 -8.26 1.18
C GLY A 189 15.43 -6.78 1.33
N ILE A 190 14.36 -6.49 2.06
CA ILE A 190 13.96 -5.14 2.47
C ILE A 190 13.90 -5.14 3.99
N TYR A 191 14.74 -4.35 4.65
CA TYR A 191 14.81 -4.36 6.10
C TYR A 191 15.12 -2.99 6.69
N PHE A 192 14.72 -2.84 7.94
CA PHE A 192 15.12 -1.74 8.82
C PHE A 192 16.08 -2.26 9.87
N ARG A 193 17.14 -1.51 10.16
CA ARG A 193 18.03 -1.80 11.26
C ARG A 193 17.62 -0.96 12.48
N ARG A 194 17.38 -1.62 13.60
CA ARG A 194 17.13 -0.99 14.90
C ARG A 194 18.05 -1.64 15.93
N GLU A 195 19.03 -0.89 16.40
CA GLU A 195 20.06 -1.40 17.31
C GLU A 195 20.72 -2.68 16.76
N ASP A 196 20.58 -3.80 17.45
CA ASP A 196 21.13 -5.10 17.08
C ASP A 196 20.12 -6.00 16.35
N THR A 197 18.96 -5.46 15.96
CA THR A 197 17.89 -6.22 15.30
C THR A 197 17.66 -5.75 13.88
N LEU A 198 17.54 -6.70 12.95
CA LEU A 198 17.09 -6.46 11.58
C LEU A 198 15.60 -6.84 11.45
N TYR A 199 14.78 -5.87 11.08
CA TYR A 199 13.36 -6.07 10.82
C TYR A 199 13.15 -6.20 9.31
N PHE A 200 13.03 -7.43 8.84
CA PHE A 200 12.72 -7.70 7.45
C PHE A 200 11.22 -7.45 7.19
N VAL A 201 10.94 -6.49 6.30
CA VAL A 201 9.60 -6.23 5.78
C VAL A 201 9.27 -7.29 4.74
N GLU A 202 10.25 -7.62 3.91
CA GLU A 202 10.14 -8.66 2.89
C GLU A 202 11.54 -9.25 2.63
N MET A 203 11.61 -10.55 2.50
CA MET A 203 12.85 -11.26 2.19
C MET A 203 12.54 -12.52 1.40
N MET A 204 13.34 -12.78 0.40
CA MET A 204 13.34 -14.03 -0.34
C MET A 204 14.76 -14.43 -0.73
N ALA A 205 15.09 -15.69 -0.53
CA ALA A 205 16.35 -16.27 -0.98
C ALA A 205 16.10 -17.68 -1.54
N GLU A 206 16.87 -18.04 -2.57
CA GLU A 206 16.96 -19.42 -3.07
C GLU A 206 17.81 -20.24 -2.09
N ASN A 207 17.43 -21.50 -1.85
CA ASN A 207 18.19 -22.44 -1.01
C ASN A 207 19.40 -22.98 -1.76
#